data_93fee0617d89f8ddd0988c62ab7f4b42
#
_entry.id   93fee0617d89f8ddd0988c62ab7f4b42
#
_cell.length_a   1.000
_cell.length_b   1.000
_cell.length_c   1.000
_cell.angle_alpha   90.00
_cell.angle_beta   90.00
_cell.angle_gamma   90.00
#
_symmetry.space_group_name_H-M   'P 1'
#
loop_
_entity.id
_entity.type
_entity.pdbx_description
1 polymer ?
#
loop_
_entity_poly.entity_id
_entity_poly.type
_entity_poly.pdbx_seq_one_letter_code
_entity_poly.pdbx_strand_id
1 'polypeptide(L)' 'MNREADRIAVGTRFKISELGAVRCPNLADKIGIVVGLSRHNTGITVLFDGDRRPTCLHMGYIVAREVFGSS' A
#
# COMPACT_ATOMS: atom_id res chain seq x y z
N MET A 1 2.34 -18.54 -7.36
CA MET A 1 3.25 -17.41 -7.29
C MET A 1 2.49 -16.16 -6.95
N ASN A 2 2.97 -15.44 -5.99
CA ASN A 2 2.27 -14.26 -5.53
C ASN A 2 2.73 -13.02 -6.29
N ARG A 3 1.93 -12.63 -7.25
CA ARG A 3 2.28 -11.49 -8.09
C ARG A 3 2.09 -10.18 -7.41
N GLU A 4 1.19 -10.13 -6.45
CA GLU A 4 0.92 -8.87 -5.78
C GLU A 4 2.10 -8.42 -4.95
N ALA A 5 2.75 -9.35 -4.26
CA ALA A 5 3.92 -8.99 -3.49
C ALA A 5 5.04 -8.48 -4.38
N ASP A 6 5.17 -9.05 -5.57
CA ASP A 6 6.22 -8.65 -6.49
C ASP A 6 5.97 -7.27 -7.09
N ARG A 7 4.73 -6.81 -7.07
CA ARG A 7 4.38 -5.53 -7.67
C ARG A 7 4.55 -4.35 -6.75
N ILE A 8 4.71 -4.61 -5.47
CA ILE A 8 4.80 -3.52 -4.51
C ILE A 8 6.22 -3.03 -4.46
N ALA A 9 6.42 -1.83 -4.94
CA ALA A 9 7.72 -1.18 -4.99
C ALA A 9 7.52 0.29 -4.75
N VAL A 10 8.61 1.00 -4.51
CA VAL A 10 8.55 2.45 -4.39
C VAL A 10 7.95 3.02 -5.67
N GLY A 11 6.94 3.86 -5.50
CA GLY A 11 6.21 4.43 -6.63
C GLY A 11 4.93 3.70 -6.96
N THR A 12 4.68 2.54 -6.35
CA THR A 12 3.45 1.79 -6.61
C THR A 12 2.27 2.48 -5.95
N ARG A 13 1.21 2.68 -6.72
CA ARG A 13 -0.05 3.14 -6.15
C ARG A 13 -0.71 1.98 -5.45
N PHE A 14 -1.36 2.26 -4.34
CA PHE A 14 -1.95 1.19 -3.53
C PHE A 14 -3.32 1.60 -3.00
N LYS A 15 -4.04 0.60 -2.54
CA LYS A 15 -5.24 0.79 -1.75
C LYS A 15 -5.15 -0.13 -0.54
N ILE A 16 -6.00 0.10 0.45
CA ILE A 16 -6.00 -0.73 1.65
C ILE A 16 -6.63 -2.08 1.32
N SER A 17 -5.97 -3.16 1.76
CA SER A 17 -6.48 -4.51 1.56
C SER A 17 -7.67 -4.77 2.49
N GLU A 18 -8.34 -5.90 2.27
CA GLU A 18 -9.42 -6.30 3.17
C GLU A 18 -8.92 -6.45 4.60
N LEU A 19 -7.76 -7.06 4.75
CA LEU A 19 -7.18 -7.22 6.09
C LEU A 19 -6.89 -5.87 6.70
N GLY A 20 -6.31 -4.96 5.94
CA GLY A 20 -6.03 -3.62 6.43
C GLY A 20 -7.28 -2.89 6.83
N ALA A 21 -8.35 -3.05 6.07
CA ALA A 21 -9.62 -2.39 6.38
C ALA A 21 -10.22 -2.92 7.68
N VAL A 22 -10.09 -4.22 7.93
CA VAL A 22 -10.58 -4.81 9.16
C VAL A 22 -9.78 -4.33 10.36
N ARG A 23 -8.46 -4.29 10.21
CA ARG A 23 -7.59 -3.91 11.32
C ARG A 23 -7.60 -2.42 11.58
N CYS A 24 -7.74 -1.63 10.53
CA CYS A 24 -7.71 -0.18 10.63
C CYS A 24 -8.88 0.40 9.84
N PRO A 25 -10.10 0.33 10.39
CA PRO A 25 -11.28 0.77 9.62
C PRO A 25 -11.21 2.21 9.15
N ASN A 26 -10.52 3.05 9.90
CA ASN A 26 -10.40 4.46 9.50
C ASN A 26 -9.52 4.64 8.25
N LEU A 27 -8.81 3.60 7.85
CA LEU A 27 -7.98 3.66 6.64
C LEU A 27 -8.64 2.98 5.44
N ALA A 28 -9.80 2.36 5.64
CA ALA A 28 -10.36 1.45 4.65
C ALA A 28 -10.54 2.08 3.27
N ASP A 29 -10.85 3.36 3.23
CA ASP A 29 -11.10 4.04 1.96
C ASP A 29 -9.91 4.84 1.46
N LYS A 30 -8.78 4.73 2.12
CA LYS A 30 -7.62 5.54 1.75
C LYS A 30 -6.82 4.88 0.64
N ILE A 31 -6.20 5.72 -0.17
CA ILE A 31 -5.29 5.28 -1.21
C ILE A 31 -4.04 6.15 -1.13
N GLY A 32 -2.99 5.71 -1.78
CA GLY A 32 -1.76 6.48 -1.77
C GLY A 32 -0.70 5.83 -2.61
N ILE A 33 0.54 6.17 -2.28
CA ILE A 33 1.70 5.70 -3.03
C ILE A 33 2.74 5.16 -2.04
N VAL A 34 3.42 4.10 -2.44
CA VAL A 34 4.50 3.53 -1.64
C VAL A 34 5.74 4.39 -1.83
N VAL A 35 6.32 4.86 -0.74
CA VAL A 35 7.51 5.71 -0.79
C VAL A 35 8.74 5.06 -0.20
N GLY A 36 8.61 3.92 0.47
CA GLY A 36 9.76 3.21 1.00
C GLY A 36 9.43 1.78 1.32
N LEU A 37 10.44 0.94 1.27
CA LEU A 37 10.31 -0.48 1.59
C LEU A 37 11.38 -0.84 2.60
N SER A 38 11.03 -1.76 3.52
CA SER A 38 12.02 -2.31 4.44
C SER A 38 12.60 -3.57 3.83
N ARG A 39 13.91 -3.71 3.98
CA ARG A 39 14.58 -4.93 3.53
C ARG A 39 14.55 -6.03 4.57
N HIS A 40 14.26 -5.68 5.81
CA HIS A 40 14.43 -6.60 6.92
C HIS A 40 13.14 -7.12 7.48
N ASN A 41 12.03 -6.54 7.09
CA ASN A 41 10.75 -6.98 7.61
C ASN A 41 9.67 -6.62 6.60
N THR A 42 8.42 -6.84 6.98
CA THR A 42 7.28 -6.64 6.10
C THR A 42 6.71 -5.22 6.18
N GLY A 43 7.43 -4.32 6.83
CA GLY A 43 6.98 -2.94 6.93
C GLY A 43 7.21 -2.18 5.63
N ILE A 44 6.29 -1.30 5.33
CA ILE A 44 6.46 -0.39 4.20
C ILE A 44 6.11 1.01 4.66
N THR A 45 6.64 1.98 3.95
CA THR A 45 6.32 3.37 4.17
C THR A 45 5.48 3.86 3.02
N VAL A 46 4.35 4.45 3.33
CA VAL A 46 3.41 4.92 2.31
C VAL A 46 3.05 6.36 2.57
N LEU A 47 2.63 7.05 1.53
CA LEU A 47 2.10 8.39 1.64
C LEU A 47 0.67 8.36 1.12
N PHE A 48 -0.28 8.56 2.03
CA PHE A 48 -1.68 8.63 1.63
C PHE A 48 -1.96 9.91 0.88
N ASP A 49 -2.89 9.82 -0.06
CA ASP A 49 -3.30 11.00 -0.81
C ASP A 49 -3.82 12.06 0.17
N GLY A 50 -3.30 13.25 0.05
CA GLY A 50 -3.69 14.35 0.91
C GLY A 50 -2.86 14.51 2.17
N ASP A 51 -2.06 13.52 2.52
CA ASP A 51 -1.20 13.61 3.70
C ASP A 51 0.13 14.23 3.33
N ARG A 52 0.72 14.89 4.31
CA ARG A 52 2.05 15.48 4.15
C ARG A 52 3.16 14.58 4.67
N ARG A 53 2.82 13.63 5.52
CA ARG A 53 3.81 12.79 6.18
C ARG A 53 3.55 11.33 5.85
N PRO A 54 4.63 10.56 5.67
CA PRO A 54 4.47 9.15 5.40
C PRO A 54 3.96 8.40 6.63
N THR A 55 3.38 7.25 6.37
CA THR A 55 2.88 6.34 7.40
C THR A 55 3.51 4.98 7.17
N CYS A 56 3.87 4.30 8.25
CA CYS A 56 4.40 2.94 8.15
C CYS A 56 3.27 1.95 8.34
N LEU A 57 3.20 0.97 7.46
CA LEU A 57 2.16 -0.06 7.52
C LEU A 57 2.80 -1.42 7.26
N HIS A 58 2.09 -2.46 7.68
CA HIS A 58 2.45 -3.82 7.30
C HIS A 58 2.09 -4.03 5.82
N MET A 59 2.96 -4.72 5.11
CA MET A 59 2.75 -4.95 3.68
C MET A 59 1.42 -5.64 3.38
N GLY A 60 0.96 -6.51 4.29
CA GLY A 60 -0.31 -7.20 4.10
C GLY A 60 -1.54 -6.31 4.20
N TYR A 61 -1.36 -5.07 4.64
CA TYR A 61 -2.49 -4.14 4.78
C TYR A 61 -2.80 -3.39 3.51
N ILE A 62 -1.98 -3.56 2.48
CA ILE A 62 -2.21 -2.86 1.22
C ILE A 62 -2.13 -3.84 0.06
N VAL A 63 -2.74 -3.44 -1.05
CA VAL A 63 -2.60 -4.14 -2.32
C VAL A 63 -2.33 -3.11 -3.38
N ALA A 64 -1.58 -3.50 -4.40
CA ALA A 64 -1.28 -2.62 -5.51
C ALA A 64 -2.57 -2.32 -6.26
N ARG A 65 -2.76 -1.05 -6.60
CA ARG A 65 -3.88 -0.68 -7.46
C ARG A 65 -3.51 -0.99 -8.89
N GLU A 66 -4.43 -1.60 -9.59
CA GLU A 66 -4.24 -1.85 -10.99
C GLU A 66 -4.98 -0.83 -11.80
N VAL A 67 -4.33 -0.36 -12.83
CA VAL A 67 -4.92 0.65 -13.69
C VAL A 67 -5.18 0.01 -15.03
N PHE A 68 -6.37 -0.49 -15.19
CA PHE A 68 -6.70 -1.23 -16.41
C PHE A 68 -6.91 -0.31 -17.59
N GLY A 69 -7.32 0.89 -17.34
CA GLY A 69 -7.53 1.82 -18.42
C GLY A 69 -6.28 2.17 -19.16
N SER A 70 -5.14 1.95 -18.56
CA SER A 70 -3.86 2.28 -19.17
C SER A 70 -3.39 1.24 -20.15
N SER A 71 -3.98 0.11 -20.11
CA SER A 71 -3.53 -0.97 -20.97
C SER A 71 -4.21 -0.93 -22.29
#